data_83f052744bd35c670c1fa54f0412d7c0
#
_entry.id   83f052744bd35c670c1fa54f0412d7c0
#
_cell.length_a   1.000
_cell.length_b   1.000
_cell.length_c   1.000
_cell.angle_alpha   90.00
_cell.angle_beta   90.00
_cell.angle_gamma   90.00
#
_symmetry.space_group_name_H-M   'P 1'
#
loop_
_entity.id
_entity.type
_entity.pdbx_description
1 polymer ?
#
loop_
_entity_poly.entity_id
_entity_poly.type
_entity_poly.pdbx_seq_one_letter_code
_entity_poly.pdbx_strand_id
1 'polypeptide(L)'
;MHLYLIGIGSNQPHPVIGTPNRIIPQAVAALEMDDIDVFAHSATIQSSPMGPSSRRFANAAAVVATELEPPALLARLHDIESHFGRVRRGQSWRARVLDLDILLWSGGMWAGSKPELSIPHPGLRSRSFVLTPAAMVAPDWRDPVSGLNIRHLQSRFNRAKALDQSPHHH
;
A
#
# COMPACT_ATOMS: atom_id res chain seq x y z
N MET A 1 -13.22 0.96 17.85
CA MET A 1 -12.77 0.18 16.68
C MET A 1 -12.26 1.14 15.62
N HIS A 2 -11.09 0.83 15.08
CA HIS A 2 -10.47 1.62 14.03
C HIS A 2 -10.58 0.90 12.68
N LEU A 3 -10.68 1.67 11.62
CA LEU A 3 -10.52 1.20 10.25
C LEU A 3 -9.21 1.74 9.69
N TYR A 4 -8.51 0.91 8.95
CA TYR A 4 -7.29 1.29 8.25
C TYR A 4 -7.33 0.83 6.80
N LEU A 5 -6.81 1.68 5.92
CA LEU A 5 -6.54 1.32 4.54
C LEU A 5 -5.06 0.94 4.44
N ILE A 6 -4.80 -0.31 4.05
CA ILE A 6 -3.46 -0.89 3.96
C ILE A 6 -3.06 -1.06 2.50
N GLY A 7 -1.90 -0.54 2.14
CA GLY A 7 -1.26 -0.83 0.86
C GLY A 7 -0.39 -2.07 0.97
N ILE A 8 -0.47 -2.93 -0.03
CA ILE A 8 0.24 -4.22 -0.08
C ILE A 8 1.05 -4.24 -1.37
N GLY A 9 2.35 -4.39 -1.27
CA GLY A 9 3.25 -4.41 -2.43
C GLY A 9 4.28 -5.52 -2.36
N SER A 10 4.67 -6.02 -3.53
CA SER A 10 5.74 -7.00 -3.68
C SER A 10 6.47 -6.77 -4.99
N ASN A 11 7.80 -6.80 -4.99
CA ASN A 11 8.60 -6.68 -6.20
C ASN A 11 9.74 -7.71 -6.27
N GLN A 12 9.75 -8.67 -5.38
CA GLN A 12 10.77 -9.72 -5.32
C GLN A 12 10.10 -11.07 -5.04
N PRO A 13 10.49 -12.14 -5.77
CA PRO A 13 9.94 -13.46 -5.50
C PRO A 13 10.39 -14.00 -4.15
N HIS A 14 9.55 -14.83 -3.56
CA HIS A 14 9.86 -15.60 -2.35
C HIS A 14 10.30 -17.01 -2.74
N PRO A 15 11.33 -17.60 -2.09
CA PRO A 15 11.86 -18.91 -2.47
C PRO A 15 10.83 -20.05 -2.44
N VAL A 16 9.83 -19.96 -1.57
CA VAL A 16 8.80 -21.00 -1.41
C VAL A 16 7.47 -20.58 -2.05
N ILE A 17 7.00 -19.35 -1.79
CA ILE A 17 5.69 -18.88 -2.25
C ILE A 17 5.70 -18.63 -3.76
N GLY A 18 6.80 -18.08 -4.28
CA GLY A 18 6.95 -17.79 -5.70
C GLY A 18 6.92 -16.31 -6.04
N THR A 19 6.30 -15.97 -7.17
CA THR A 19 6.28 -14.62 -7.74
C THR A 19 5.45 -13.63 -6.88
N PRO A 20 5.68 -12.30 -7.05
CA PRO A 20 4.86 -11.28 -6.38
C PRO A 20 3.35 -11.51 -6.50
N ASN A 21 2.89 -11.98 -7.64
CA ASN A 21 1.48 -12.28 -7.88
C ASN A 21 0.90 -13.36 -6.96
N ARG A 22 1.74 -14.27 -6.48
CA ARG A 22 1.38 -15.30 -5.49
C ARG A 22 1.58 -14.84 -4.06
N ILE A 23 2.47 -13.89 -3.84
CA ILE A 23 2.77 -13.35 -2.52
C ILE A 23 1.60 -12.50 -2.01
N ILE A 24 0.99 -11.67 -2.85
CA ILE A 24 -0.09 -10.76 -2.44
C ILE A 24 -1.27 -11.49 -1.80
N PRO A 25 -1.86 -12.55 -2.38
CA PRO A 25 -2.94 -13.29 -1.71
C PRO A 25 -2.53 -13.88 -0.36
N GLN A 26 -1.30 -14.35 -0.24
CA GLN A 26 -0.77 -14.86 1.03
C GLN A 26 -0.64 -13.76 2.07
N ALA A 27 -0.24 -12.56 1.66
CA ALA A 27 -0.16 -11.39 2.52
C ALA A 27 -1.54 -10.94 3.02
N VAL A 28 -2.54 -10.94 2.14
CA VAL A 28 -3.94 -10.64 2.53
C VAL A 28 -4.41 -11.64 3.57
N ALA A 29 -4.15 -12.94 3.38
CA ALA A 29 -4.50 -13.97 4.34
C ALA A 29 -3.77 -13.77 5.68
N ALA A 30 -2.53 -13.34 5.65
CA ALA A 30 -1.73 -13.07 6.85
C ALA A 30 -2.21 -11.84 7.64
N LEU A 31 -2.91 -10.91 7.02
CA LEU A 31 -3.52 -9.77 7.72
C LEU A 31 -4.70 -10.18 8.61
N GLU A 32 -5.36 -11.28 8.31
CA GLU A 32 -6.44 -11.80 9.15
C GLU A 32 -5.85 -12.44 10.39
N MET A 33 -6.10 -11.87 11.55
CA MET A 33 -5.58 -12.27 12.85
C MET A 33 -6.69 -12.20 13.91
N ASP A 34 -6.45 -12.73 15.10
CA ASP A 34 -7.43 -12.68 16.18
C ASP A 34 -7.87 -11.25 16.54
N ASP A 35 -6.97 -10.28 16.38
CA ASP A 35 -7.21 -8.88 16.70
C ASP A 35 -7.28 -7.95 15.47
N ILE A 36 -7.25 -8.51 14.25
CA ILE A 36 -7.37 -7.76 13.00
C ILE A 36 -8.32 -8.50 12.05
N ASP A 37 -9.41 -7.83 11.66
CA ASP A 37 -10.36 -8.35 10.68
C ASP A 37 -10.11 -7.71 9.30
N VAL A 38 -9.94 -8.52 8.27
CA VAL A 38 -9.89 -8.01 6.88
C VAL A 38 -11.33 -7.81 6.40
N PHE A 39 -11.72 -6.57 6.28
CA PHE A 39 -13.08 -6.18 5.89
C PHE A 39 -13.30 -6.26 4.38
N ALA A 40 -12.29 -5.86 3.61
CA ALA A 40 -12.32 -5.90 2.15
C ALA A 40 -10.88 -5.89 1.61
N HIS A 41 -10.69 -6.44 0.43
CA HIS A 41 -9.41 -6.32 -0.28
C HIS A 41 -9.64 -6.21 -1.80
N SER A 42 -8.70 -5.57 -2.48
CA SER A 42 -8.73 -5.46 -3.94
C SER A 42 -8.20 -6.73 -4.62
N ALA A 43 -8.45 -6.82 -5.92
CA ALA A 43 -7.68 -7.72 -6.77
C ALA A 43 -6.19 -7.31 -6.75
N THR A 44 -5.32 -8.26 -7.07
CA THR A 44 -3.90 -7.99 -7.30
C THR A 44 -3.71 -7.34 -8.65
N ILE A 45 -2.98 -6.23 -8.67
CA ILE A 45 -2.63 -5.50 -9.89
C ILE A 45 -1.14 -5.70 -10.15
N GLN A 46 -0.80 -6.12 -11.37
CA GLN A 46 0.59 -6.15 -11.83
C GLN A 46 0.90 -4.88 -12.62
N SER A 47 2.02 -4.25 -12.31
CA SER A 47 2.58 -3.18 -13.12
C SER A 47 3.78 -3.68 -13.89
N SER A 48 3.92 -3.20 -15.14
CA SER A 48 5.08 -3.49 -15.97
C SER A 48 6.34 -2.92 -15.35
N PRO A 49 7.51 -3.56 -15.55
CA PRO A 49 8.77 -3.01 -15.09
C PRO A 49 8.99 -1.62 -15.68
N MET A 50 9.36 -0.67 -14.82
CA MET A 50 9.75 0.68 -15.22
C MET A 50 11.27 0.78 -15.23
N GLY A 51 11.83 1.23 -16.35
CA GLY A 51 13.27 1.41 -16.50
C GLY A 51 14.07 0.12 -16.75
N PRO A 52 15.40 0.11 -16.51
CA PRO A 52 16.27 -1.02 -16.77
C PRO A 52 16.06 -2.22 -15.84
N SER A 53 15.26 -2.07 -14.80
CA SER A 53 14.88 -3.16 -13.91
C SER A 53 13.82 -4.03 -14.56
N SER A 54 14.10 -5.32 -14.73
CA SER A 54 13.15 -6.31 -15.24
C SER A 54 12.14 -6.79 -14.16
N ARG A 55 12.11 -6.16 -12.98
CA ARG A 55 11.26 -6.58 -11.87
C ARG A 55 9.84 -6.13 -12.07
N ARG A 56 8.92 -7.08 -11.94
CA ARG A 56 7.50 -6.81 -11.93
C ARG A 56 7.04 -6.45 -10.51
N PHE A 57 6.14 -5.49 -10.42
CA PHE A 57 5.49 -5.10 -9.18
C PHE A 57 4.09 -5.70 -9.15
N ALA A 58 3.70 -6.22 -8.00
CA ALA A 58 2.34 -6.59 -7.71
C ALA A 58 1.85 -5.77 -6.52
N ASN A 59 0.63 -5.24 -6.61
CA ASN A 59 0.05 -4.36 -5.61
C ASN A 59 -1.42 -4.69 -5.37
N ALA A 60 -1.85 -4.46 -4.14
CA ALA A 60 -3.24 -4.54 -3.73
C ALA A 60 -3.49 -3.57 -2.58
N ALA A 61 -4.74 -3.45 -2.18
CA ALA A 61 -5.13 -2.72 -0.99
C ALA A 61 -6.14 -3.53 -0.19
N ALA A 62 -6.15 -3.32 1.12
CA ALA A 62 -7.13 -3.93 2.02
C ALA A 62 -7.65 -2.90 3.01
N VAL A 63 -8.90 -3.06 3.42
CA VAL A 63 -9.48 -2.36 4.57
C VAL A 63 -9.52 -3.33 5.73
N VAL A 64 -8.90 -2.98 6.83
CA VAL A 64 -8.89 -3.79 8.05
C VAL A 64 -9.58 -3.05 9.20
N ALA A 65 -10.21 -3.81 10.08
CA ALA A 65 -10.82 -3.34 11.31
C ALA A 65 -10.08 -3.93 12.51
N THR A 66 -9.74 -3.08 13.48
CA THR A 66 -8.99 -3.50 14.67
C THR A 66 -9.14 -2.47 15.78
N GLU A 67 -8.95 -2.90 17.03
CA GLU A 67 -8.83 -2.00 18.18
C GLU A 67 -7.41 -1.42 18.33
N LEU A 68 -6.45 -1.90 17.55
CA LEU A 68 -5.07 -1.44 17.64
C LEU A 68 -4.93 0.02 17.22
N GLU A 69 -4.21 0.79 18.02
CA GLU A 69 -3.75 2.14 17.66
C GLU A 69 -2.68 2.08 16.57
N PRO A 70 -2.44 3.18 15.83
CA PRO A 70 -1.51 3.16 14.70
C PRO A 70 -0.13 2.57 14.97
N PRO A 71 0.59 2.90 16.05
CA PRO A 71 1.90 2.28 16.32
C PRO A 71 1.83 0.77 16.54
N ALA A 72 0.78 0.29 17.21
CA ALA A 72 0.59 -1.14 17.47
C ALA A 72 0.27 -1.90 16.17
N LEU A 73 -0.56 -1.33 15.30
CA LEU A 73 -0.81 -1.90 13.99
C LEU A 73 0.46 -1.95 13.15
N LEU A 74 1.25 -0.88 13.14
CA LEU A 74 2.52 -0.85 12.42
C LEU A 74 3.45 -1.98 12.87
N ALA A 75 3.52 -2.26 14.17
CA ALA A 75 4.31 -3.37 14.71
C ALA A 75 3.83 -4.72 14.16
N ARG A 76 2.51 -4.94 14.08
CA ARG A 76 1.94 -6.16 13.47
C ARG A 76 2.30 -6.28 12.00
N LEU A 77 2.21 -5.19 11.24
CA LEU A 77 2.58 -5.19 9.83
C LEU A 77 4.06 -5.50 9.63
N HIS A 78 4.93 -4.97 10.48
CA HIS A 78 6.36 -5.28 10.46
C HIS A 78 6.65 -6.76 10.77
N ASP A 79 5.92 -7.36 11.68
CA ASP A 79 6.05 -8.80 11.99
C ASP A 79 5.65 -9.65 10.78
N ILE A 80 4.58 -9.29 10.08
CA ILE A 80 4.16 -9.97 8.85
C ILE A 80 5.25 -9.84 7.78
N GLU A 81 5.76 -8.63 7.54
CA GLU A 81 6.84 -8.40 6.58
C GLU A 81 8.07 -9.26 6.89
N SER A 82 8.45 -9.34 8.15
CA SER A 82 9.59 -10.15 8.62
C SER A 82 9.35 -11.64 8.36
N HIS A 83 8.13 -12.10 8.57
CA HIS A 83 7.73 -13.48 8.31
C HIS A 83 7.84 -13.85 6.83
N PHE A 84 7.62 -12.89 5.94
CA PHE A 84 7.81 -13.05 4.48
C PHE A 84 9.26 -12.85 4.02
N GLY A 85 10.21 -12.66 4.95
CA GLY A 85 11.63 -12.60 4.62
C GLY A 85 12.23 -11.20 4.49
N ARG A 86 11.56 -10.16 5.02
CA ARG A 86 12.15 -8.83 5.06
C ARG A 86 13.27 -8.77 6.08
N VAL A 87 14.50 -8.66 5.61
CA VAL A 87 15.66 -8.41 6.46
C VAL A 87 15.94 -6.91 6.44
N ARG A 88 15.78 -6.24 7.60
CA ARG A 88 16.00 -4.79 7.75
C ARG A 88 17.48 -4.39 7.82
N ARG A 89 18.40 -5.31 7.63
CA ARG A 89 19.84 -5.03 7.66
C ARG A 89 20.30 -4.50 6.32
N GLY A 90 20.56 -3.17 6.27
CA GLY A 90 21.35 -2.48 5.24
C GLY A 90 20.91 -2.78 3.82
N GLN A 91 20.72 -1.79 3.09
CA GLN A 91 20.97 -1.76 1.66
C GLN A 91 19.90 -2.17 0.68
N SER A 92 18.75 -2.65 0.89
CA SER A 92 17.95 -2.73 -0.31
C SER A 92 16.51 -2.30 -0.11
N TRP A 93 16.33 -1.01 -0.02
CA TRP A 93 15.02 -0.38 -0.15
C TRP A 93 14.36 -0.63 -1.52
N ARG A 94 15.09 -1.24 -2.49
CA ARG A 94 14.64 -1.49 -3.87
C ARG A 94 13.99 -2.86 -4.09
N ALA A 95 14.37 -3.87 -3.32
CA ALA A 95 13.89 -5.23 -3.50
C ALA A 95 13.20 -5.71 -2.23
N ARG A 96 11.87 -5.90 -2.29
CA ARG A 96 11.08 -6.31 -1.14
C ARG A 96 10.14 -7.44 -1.52
N VAL A 97 10.20 -8.53 -0.76
CA VAL A 97 9.25 -9.63 -0.89
C VAL A 97 7.84 -9.13 -0.53
N LEU A 98 7.72 -8.41 0.56
CA LEU A 98 6.46 -7.83 1.01
C LEU A 98 6.68 -6.46 1.64
N ASP A 99 5.85 -5.50 1.25
CA ASP A 99 5.79 -4.16 1.82
C ASP A 99 4.34 -3.86 2.20
N LEU A 100 4.11 -3.52 3.47
CA LEU A 100 2.79 -3.20 4.01
C LEU A 100 2.82 -1.78 4.57
N ASP A 101 1.99 -0.91 4.00
CA ASP A 101 1.90 0.50 4.38
C ASP A 101 0.53 0.84 4.95
N ILE A 102 0.49 1.63 6.01
CA ILE A 102 -0.75 2.26 6.47
C ILE A 102 -0.99 3.51 5.61
N LEU A 103 -2.01 3.48 4.78
CA LEU A 103 -2.35 4.57 3.86
C LEU A 103 -3.26 5.61 4.51
N LEU A 104 -4.35 5.15 5.13
CA LEU A 104 -5.36 5.97 5.80
C LEU A 104 -5.81 5.30 7.09
N TRP A 105 -6.33 6.12 8.00
CA TRP A 105 -6.85 5.72 9.30
C TRP A 105 -8.16 6.45 9.59
N SER A 106 -9.14 5.75 10.16
CA SER A 106 -10.43 6.35 10.51
C SER A 106 -10.33 7.47 11.55
N GLY A 107 -9.26 7.50 12.34
CA GLY A 107 -8.97 8.59 13.29
C GLY A 107 -8.40 9.85 12.64
N GLY A 108 -8.12 9.84 11.34
CA GLY A 108 -7.63 11.00 10.58
C GLY A 108 -6.13 11.02 10.38
N MET A 109 -5.42 11.87 11.10
CA MET A 109 -3.98 12.07 10.94
C MET A 109 -3.21 11.56 12.14
N TRP A 110 -2.05 10.98 11.86
CA TRP A 110 -1.08 10.57 12.85
C TRP A 110 0.31 11.02 12.45
N ALA A 111 1.08 11.53 13.40
CA ALA A 111 2.49 11.86 13.19
C ALA A 111 3.28 11.44 14.42
N GLY A 112 4.24 10.55 14.24
CA GLY A 112 5.10 10.04 15.29
C GLY A 112 6.52 9.80 14.80
N SER A 113 7.48 9.89 15.72
CA SER A 113 8.91 9.69 15.44
C SER A 113 9.48 8.40 16.04
N LYS A 114 8.76 7.77 16.97
CA LYS A 114 9.17 6.52 17.63
C LYS A 114 7.97 5.59 17.87
N PRO A 115 7.63 4.72 16.92
CA PRO A 115 8.23 4.55 15.59
C PRO A 115 7.90 5.72 14.66
N GLU A 116 8.70 5.88 13.62
CA GLU A 116 8.39 6.84 12.56
C GLU A 116 7.17 6.36 11.78
N LEU A 117 6.10 7.15 11.84
CA LEU A 117 4.83 6.83 11.21
C LEU A 117 4.07 8.12 10.89
N SER A 118 3.68 8.26 9.63
CA SER A 118 2.81 9.34 9.17
C SER A 118 1.58 8.78 8.50
N ILE A 119 0.41 9.21 8.94
CA ILE A 119 -0.88 8.90 8.30
C ILE A 119 -1.58 10.24 8.01
N PRO A 120 -2.02 10.51 6.78
CA PRO A 120 -1.95 9.69 5.56
C PRO A 120 -0.53 9.38 5.11
N HIS A 121 -0.36 8.25 4.40
CA HIS A 121 0.95 7.90 3.85
C HIS A 121 1.45 9.00 2.91
N PRO A 122 2.73 9.40 3.01
CA PRO A 122 3.26 10.50 2.18
C PRO A 122 3.16 10.25 0.68
N GLY A 123 3.20 8.98 0.25
CA GLY A 123 3.09 8.58 -1.16
C GLY A 123 1.68 8.40 -1.69
N LEU A 124 0.64 8.58 -0.87
CA LEU A 124 -0.74 8.29 -1.25
C LEU A 124 -1.19 9.02 -2.52
N ARG A 125 -0.84 10.31 -2.65
CA ARG A 125 -1.33 11.18 -3.73
C ARG A 125 -0.51 11.10 -5.01
N SER A 126 0.68 10.50 -4.96
CA SER A 126 1.67 10.58 -6.03
C SER A 126 1.97 9.24 -6.71
N ARG A 127 1.30 8.15 -6.31
CA ARG A 127 1.62 6.81 -6.78
C ARG A 127 0.40 6.09 -7.31
N SER A 128 0.34 5.85 -8.62
CA SER A 128 -0.79 5.15 -9.27
C SER A 128 -0.97 3.73 -8.75
N PHE A 129 0.13 3.02 -8.44
CA PHE A 129 0.09 1.67 -7.93
C PHE A 129 -0.46 1.58 -6.49
N VAL A 130 -0.59 2.71 -5.80
CA VAL A 130 -1.26 2.83 -4.51
C VAL A 130 -2.73 3.21 -4.72
N LEU A 131 -2.99 4.24 -5.51
CA LEU A 131 -4.34 4.79 -5.72
C LEU A 131 -5.28 3.83 -6.44
N THR A 132 -4.79 3.09 -7.42
CA THR A 132 -5.63 2.19 -8.21
C THR A 132 -6.25 1.07 -7.35
N PRO A 133 -5.48 0.28 -6.58
CA PRO A 133 -6.08 -0.71 -5.71
C PRO A 133 -6.86 -0.10 -4.54
N ALA A 134 -6.43 1.05 -4.01
CA ALA A 134 -7.16 1.76 -2.96
C ALA A 134 -8.56 2.17 -3.42
N ALA A 135 -8.70 2.65 -4.66
CA ALA A 135 -9.99 3.04 -5.24
C ALA A 135 -10.92 1.84 -5.45
N MET A 136 -10.41 0.63 -5.58
CA MET A 136 -11.23 -0.58 -5.69
C MET A 136 -11.94 -0.94 -4.38
N VAL A 137 -11.36 -0.62 -3.23
CA VAL A 137 -11.89 -1.03 -1.92
C VAL A 137 -12.43 0.11 -1.10
N ALA A 138 -11.96 1.35 -1.33
CA ALA A 138 -12.30 2.50 -0.52
C ALA A 138 -12.38 3.79 -1.36
N PRO A 139 -13.18 3.82 -2.45
CA PRO A 139 -13.22 4.97 -3.37
C PRO A 139 -13.69 6.27 -2.71
N ASP A 140 -14.53 6.17 -1.68
CA ASP A 140 -15.14 7.31 -1.01
C ASP A 140 -14.39 7.74 0.26
N TRP A 141 -13.33 7.04 0.64
CA TRP A 141 -12.56 7.40 1.82
C TRP A 141 -11.80 8.70 1.56
N ARG A 142 -11.94 9.65 2.48
CA ARG A 142 -11.34 10.98 2.32
C ARG A 142 -9.94 11.03 2.90
N ASP A 143 -9.03 11.59 2.11
CA ASP A 143 -7.73 12.04 2.60
C ASP A 143 -7.96 13.26 3.50
N PRO A 144 -7.60 13.20 4.79
CA PRO A 144 -7.86 14.30 5.73
C PRO A 144 -7.03 15.54 5.45
N VAL A 145 -5.96 15.44 4.67
CA VAL A 145 -5.09 16.58 4.32
C VAL A 145 -5.68 17.39 3.18
N SER A 146 -6.10 16.73 2.10
CA SER A 146 -6.66 17.42 0.93
C SER A 146 -8.19 17.56 0.99
N GLY A 147 -8.87 16.75 1.80
CA GLY A 147 -10.33 16.66 1.83
C GLY A 147 -10.92 15.92 0.63
N LEU A 148 -10.10 15.45 -0.30
CA LEU A 148 -10.53 14.70 -1.47
C LEU A 148 -10.64 13.20 -1.13
N ASN A 149 -11.61 12.52 -1.74
CA ASN A 149 -11.69 11.07 -1.61
C ASN A 149 -10.69 10.37 -2.55
N ILE A 150 -10.49 9.07 -2.35
CA ILE A 150 -9.55 8.27 -3.14
C ILE A 150 -9.87 8.33 -4.64
N ARG A 151 -11.15 8.26 -5.00
CA ARG A 151 -11.61 8.37 -6.40
C ARG A 151 -11.16 9.69 -7.04
N HIS A 152 -11.31 10.81 -6.34
CA HIS A 152 -10.89 12.12 -6.82
C HIS A 152 -9.36 12.22 -6.93
N LEU A 153 -8.62 11.69 -5.97
CA LEU A 153 -7.16 11.65 -6.03
C LEU A 153 -6.67 10.87 -7.24
N GLN A 154 -7.24 9.70 -7.51
CA GLN A 154 -6.93 8.89 -8.68
C GLN A 154 -7.22 9.65 -9.98
N SER A 155 -8.39 10.29 -10.05
CA SER A 155 -8.81 11.07 -11.21
C SER A 155 -7.85 12.24 -11.49
N ARG A 156 -7.44 12.96 -10.46
CA ARG A 156 -6.46 14.06 -10.58
C ARG A 156 -5.10 13.54 -11.04
N PHE A 157 -4.64 12.44 -10.48
CA PHE A 157 -3.37 11.81 -10.87
C PHE A 157 -3.39 11.42 -12.36
N ASN A 158 -4.48 10.78 -12.82
CA ASN A 158 -4.61 10.34 -14.21
C ASN A 158 -4.66 11.53 -15.18
N ARG A 159 -5.29 12.63 -14.80
CA ARG A 159 -5.32 13.86 -15.61
C ARG A 159 -3.94 14.50 -15.74
N ALA A 160 -3.20 14.61 -14.66
CA ALA A 160 -1.84 15.13 -14.66
C ALA A 160 -0.92 14.31 -15.57
N LYS A 161 -1.01 12.96 -15.47
CA LYS A 161 -0.26 12.04 -16.33
C LYS A 161 -0.62 12.20 -17.81
N ALA A 162 -1.89 12.38 -18.14
CA ALA A 162 -2.35 12.59 -19.52
C ALA A 162 -1.81 13.89 -20.11
N LEU A 163 -1.76 14.95 -19.34
CA LEU A 163 -1.21 16.25 -19.76
C LEU A 163 0.30 16.19 -20.03
N ASP A 164 1.02 15.46 -19.19
CA ASP A 164 2.48 15.28 -19.32
C ASP A 164 2.85 14.44 -20.56
N GLN A 165 1.95 13.58 -21.01
CA GLN A 165 2.14 12.73 -22.19
C GLN A 165 1.65 13.39 -23.50
N SER A 166 1.07 14.58 -23.46
CA SER A 166 0.64 15.30 -24.66
C SER A 166 1.87 15.76 -25.45
N PRO A 167 1.96 15.45 -26.75
CA PRO A 167 3.09 15.91 -27.54
C PRO A 167 3.08 17.44 -27.58
N HIS A 168 4.20 18.03 -27.23
CA HIS A 168 4.42 19.44 -27.47
C HIS A 168 4.47 19.64 -28.99
N HIS A 169 3.39 20.11 -29.56
CA HIS A 169 3.41 20.60 -30.93
C HIS A 169 4.21 21.92 -30.93
N HIS A 170 5.41 21.85 -31.49
CA HIS A 170 6.16 23.04 -31.89
C HIS A 170 5.64 23.56 -33.20
#